data_495df8c59a492661ac003e9d3538dae6
#
_entry.id   495df8c59a492661ac003e9d3538dae6
#
_cell.length_a   1.000
_cell.length_b   1.000
_cell.length_c   1.000
_cell.angle_alpha   90.00
_cell.angle_beta   90.00
_cell.angle_gamma   90.00
#
_symmetry.space_group_name_H-M   'P 1'
#
loop_
_entity.id
_entity.type
_entity.pdbx_description
1 polymer ?
#
loop_
_entity_poly.entity_id
_entity_poly.type
_entity_poly.pdbx_seq_one_letter_code
_entity_poly.pdbx_strand_id
1 'polypeptide(L)'
;MTRLTAKDFDQELLDLYDFYAHGKISKREFLESANKFAIGGLTTATILGILSPNYAYAEQVSFNDSSIDASYVEYSSPKGNGKVKGYLVKPKKIVGKISSVLVVHENRGLNPYIEDVVRRIAKAGFLAFAPDGLTSKGGYPGNDEKGKELQSEVDPIKLMNDFFAGFEYLRSRNDATGKVGCVGFCYGGGVCNALAVAYPELSASVPFYGKQAAEKDVSKIKAPLLLHYAELDKRINEGWPTYEAALKKHKKNYTAYIYPKVNHGFHNDSTPRYDEKTAKLAWDRTVEFFKKYLS
;
A
#
# COMPACT_ATOMS: atom_id res chain seq x y z
N MET A 1 20.48 -8.91 18.21
CA MET A 1 20.67 -9.60 16.90
C MET A 1 20.54 -8.58 15.81
N THR A 2 21.43 -8.57 14.82
CA THR A 2 21.32 -7.68 13.65
C THR A 2 20.10 -8.07 12.85
N ARG A 3 19.32 -7.09 12.40
CA ARG A 3 18.15 -7.32 11.55
C ARG A 3 18.60 -7.89 10.20
N LEU A 4 18.01 -9.00 9.78
CA LEU A 4 18.24 -9.57 8.46
C LEU A 4 17.54 -8.69 7.40
N THR A 5 18.18 -8.58 6.24
CA THR A 5 17.73 -7.80 5.08
C THR A 5 17.61 -8.70 3.85
N ALA A 6 17.07 -8.20 2.75
CA ALA A 6 16.98 -8.96 1.51
C ALA A 6 18.34 -9.50 1.01
N LYS A 7 19.45 -8.83 1.38
CA LYS A 7 20.82 -9.23 0.98
C LYS A 7 21.31 -10.49 1.67
N ASP A 8 20.67 -10.87 2.77
CA ASP A 8 21.02 -12.06 3.55
C ASP A 8 20.31 -13.33 3.03
N PHE A 9 19.51 -13.20 1.97
CA PHE A 9 18.73 -14.28 1.38
C PHE A 9 19.05 -14.44 -0.11
N ASP A 10 18.94 -15.67 -0.60
CA ASP A 10 18.94 -15.94 -2.04
C ASP A 10 17.73 -15.27 -2.72
N GLN A 11 17.95 -14.68 -3.90
CA GLN A 11 16.88 -14.01 -4.64
C GLN A 11 15.76 -14.99 -5.03
N GLU A 12 16.09 -16.24 -5.33
CA GLU A 12 15.08 -17.25 -5.63
C GLU A 12 14.17 -17.54 -4.43
N LEU A 13 14.71 -17.51 -3.20
CA LEU A 13 13.89 -17.64 -1.99
C LEU A 13 12.96 -16.44 -1.81
N LEU A 14 13.42 -15.23 -2.10
CA LEU A 14 12.60 -14.02 -2.04
C LEU A 14 11.49 -14.02 -3.11
N ASP A 15 11.80 -14.52 -4.31
CA ASP A 15 10.81 -14.71 -5.39
C ASP A 15 9.74 -15.74 -4.99
N LEU A 16 10.15 -16.87 -4.38
CA LEU A 16 9.22 -17.88 -3.84
C LEU A 16 8.32 -17.30 -2.74
N TYR A 17 8.91 -16.50 -1.85
CA TYR A 17 8.14 -15.82 -0.81
C TYR A 17 7.14 -14.82 -1.41
N ASP A 18 7.50 -14.09 -2.46
CA ASP A 18 6.57 -13.20 -3.16
C ASP A 18 5.39 -13.97 -3.76
N PHE A 19 5.64 -15.11 -4.41
CA PHE A 19 4.58 -15.98 -4.93
C PHE A 19 3.65 -16.48 -3.82
N TYR A 20 4.21 -16.92 -2.69
CA TYR A 20 3.42 -17.33 -1.53
C TYR A 20 2.61 -16.15 -0.95
N ALA A 21 3.25 -15.02 -0.74
CA ALA A 21 2.61 -13.83 -0.18
C ALA A 21 1.42 -13.34 -1.01
N HIS A 22 1.44 -13.58 -2.33
CA HIS A 22 0.39 -13.20 -3.27
C HIS A 22 -0.55 -14.37 -3.67
N GLY A 23 -0.46 -15.51 -2.98
CA GLY A 23 -1.35 -16.64 -3.22
C GLY A 23 -1.16 -17.36 -4.57
N LYS A 24 0.00 -17.17 -5.21
CA LYS A 24 0.38 -17.90 -6.44
C LYS A 24 0.79 -19.35 -6.15
N ILE A 25 1.33 -19.58 -4.96
CA ILE A 25 1.60 -20.88 -4.41
C ILE A 25 1.03 -20.96 -2.99
N SER A 26 0.67 -22.16 -2.55
CA SER A 26 0.23 -22.45 -1.20
C SER A 26 1.39 -22.42 -0.20
N LYS A 27 1.09 -22.38 1.10
CA LYS A 27 2.10 -22.49 2.16
C LYS A 27 2.88 -23.80 2.05
N ARG A 28 2.19 -24.90 1.71
CA ARG A 28 2.82 -26.21 1.54
C ARG A 28 3.83 -26.18 0.40
N GLU A 29 3.43 -25.68 -0.77
CA GLU A 29 4.33 -25.56 -1.94
C GLU A 29 5.53 -24.66 -1.64
N PHE A 30 5.32 -23.54 -0.90
CA PHE A 30 6.41 -22.71 -0.43
C PHE A 30 7.39 -23.50 0.45
N LEU A 31 6.91 -24.20 1.47
CA LEU A 31 7.75 -24.98 2.39
C LEU A 31 8.52 -26.09 1.66
N GLU A 32 7.87 -26.80 0.74
CA GLU A 32 8.50 -27.83 -0.08
C GLU A 32 9.61 -27.22 -0.98
N SER A 33 9.33 -26.13 -1.67
CA SER A 33 10.27 -25.46 -2.57
C SER A 33 11.43 -24.77 -1.83
N ALA A 34 11.16 -24.23 -0.63
CA ALA A 34 12.15 -23.56 0.20
C ALA A 34 13.11 -24.54 0.91
N ASN A 35 12.86 -25.85 0.86
CA ASN A 35 13.67 -26.86 1.56
C ASN A 35 15.16 -26.85 1.16
N LYS A 36 15.46 -26.53 -0.10
CA LYS A 36 16.84 -26.42 -0.60
C LYS A 36 17.64 -25.27 0.05
N PHE A 37 16.97 -24.29 0.68
CA PHE A 37 17.57 -23.19 1.41
C PHE A 37 17.68 -23.46 2.93
N ALA A 38 17.18 -24.61 3.41
CA ALA A 38 17.24 -25.03 4.79
C ALA A 38 18.64 -25.59 5.12
N ILE A 39 19.62 -24.70 5.27
CA ILE A 39 21.03 -25.03 5.52
C ILE A 39 21.41 -24.59 6.95
N GLY A 40 22.36 -25.30 7.59
CA GLY A 40 22.93 -24.87 8.87
C GLY A 40 21.95 -24.97 10.06
N GLY A 41 20.98 -25.88 10.00
CA GLY A 41 19.98 -26.08 11.07
C GLY A 41 18.74 -25.19 10.99
N LEU A 42 18.63 -24.32 9.98
CA LEU A 42 17.40 -23.58 9.70
C LEU A 42 16.35 -24.50 9.09
N THR A 43 15.14 -24.51 9.65
CA THR A 43 14.00 -25.19 9.03
C THR A 43 13.28 -24.24 8.07
N THR A 44 12.54 -24.79 7.10
CA THR A 44 11.69 -23.97 6.18
C THR A 44 10.63 -23.15 6.92
N ALA A 45 10.11 -23.66 8.03
CA ALA A 45 9.20 -22.92 8.90
C ALA A 45 9.89 -21.71 9.56
N THR A 46 11.14 -21.87 10.00
CA THR A 46 11.95 -20.76 10.54
C THR A 46 12.21 -19.70 9.45
N ILE A 47 12.57 -20.12 8.24
CA ILE A 47 12.75 -19.24 7.08
C ILE A 47 11.48 -18.43 6.81
N LEU A 48 10.32 -19.09 6.77
CA LEU A 48 9.04 -18.40 6.60
C LEU A 48 8.78 -17.40 7.71
N GLY A 49 9.04 -17.75 8.95
CA GLY A 49 8.90 -16.86 10.11
C GLY A 49 9.78 -15.61 9.99
N ILE A 50 11.04 -15.77 9.53
CA ILE A 50 11.96 -14.64 9.34
C ILE A 50 11.51 -13.72 8.20
N LEU A 51 11.00 -14.28 7.10
CA LEU A 51 10.51 -13.51 5.95
C LEU A 51 9.16 -12.82 6.23
N SER A 52 8.44 -13.28 7.25
CA SER A 52 7.14 -12.70 7.65
C SER A 52 7.31 -11.35 8.34
N PRO A 53 6.30 -10.46 8.29
CA PRO A 53 6.35 -9.16 8.95
C PRO A 53 6.59 -9.25 10.46
N ASN A 54 7.46 -8.38 10.95
CA ASN A 54 7.65 -8.11 12.37
C ASN A 54 7.37 -6.63 12.66
N TYR A 55 6.18 -6.34 13.16
CA TYR A 55 5.71 -4.99 13.37
C TYR A 55 6.43 -4.22 14.49
N ALA A 56 7.22 -4.88 15.33
CA ALA A 56 8.10 -4.19 16.27
C ALA A 56 9.13 -3.26 15.58
N TYR A 57 9.40 -3.47 14.29
CA TYR A 57 10.28 -2.64 13.49
C TYR A 57 9.55 -1.55 12.68
N ALA A 58 8.22 -1.59 12.60
CA ALA A 58 7.44 -0.78 11.66
C ALA A 58 6.85 0.49 12.27
N GLU A 59 7.11 0.81 13.54
CA GLU A 59 6.60 2.02 14.17
C GLU A 59 7.62 3.15 14.08
N GLN A 60 7.46 4.06 13.11
CA GLN A 60 8.24 5.30 12.98
C GLN A 60 7.55 6.48 13.64
N VAL A 61 6.22 6.46 13.74
CA VAL A 61 5.42 7.47 14.41
C VAL A 61 4.50 6.79 15.43
N SER A 62 4.70 7.08 16.71
CA SER A 62 3.87 6.49 17.76
C SER A 62 2.39 6.85 17.60
N PHE A 63 1.51 5.90 17.96
CA PHE A 63 0.08 6.17 18.08
C PHE A 63 -0.21 7.36 19.00
N ASN A 64 0.58 7.55 20.06
CA ASN A 64 0.45 8.61 21.05
C ASN A 64 1.29 9.86 20.72
N ASP A 65 1.77 10.03 19.48
CA ASP A 65 2.54 11.21 19.09
C ASP A 65 1.72 12.49 19.33
N SER A 66 2.30 13.41 20.11
CA SER A 66 1.62 14.61 20.58
C SER A 66 1.24 15.59 19.47
N SER A 67 1.81 15.46 18.28
CA SER A 67 1.57 16.36 17.14
C SER A 67 0.40 15.95 16.23
N ILE A 68 -0.17 14.77 16.45
CA ILE A 68 -1.26 14.22 15.65
C ILE A 68 -2.49 13.89 16.52
N ASP A 69 -3.64 13.77 15.89
CA ASP A 69 -4.91 13.31 16.46
C ASP A 69 -5.37 12.10 15.64
N ALA A 70 -5.39 10.93 16.30
CA ALA A 70 -5.64 9.63 15.67
C ALA A 70 -6.91 8.98 16.23
N SER A 71 -7.77 8.48 15.37
CA SER A 71 -9.03 7.84 15.73
C SER A 71 -9.48 6.80 14.72
N TYR A 72 -10.29 5.83 15.16
CA TYR A 72 -11.03 4.98 14.25
C TYR A 72 -12.41 5.56 14.01
N VAL A 73 -12.84 5.56 12.77
CA VAL A 73 -14.14 6.09 12.34
C VAL A 73 -14.86 5.06 11.46
N GLU A 74 -16.17 5.23 11.34
CA GLU A 74 -16.98 4.45 10.39
C GLU A 74 -17.51 5.37 9.29
N TYR A 75 -17.61 4.85 8.08
CA TYR A 75 -18.20 5.53 6.93
C TYR A 75 -19.09 4.59 6.12
N SER A 76 -19.96 5.17 5.30
CA SER A 76 -20.91 4.42 4.49
C SER A 76 -20.29 3.99 3.16
N SER A 77 -20.45 2.72 2.81
CA SER A 77 -20.05 2.12 1.53
C SER A 77 -21.24 1.34 0.90
N PRO A 78 -22.25 2.04 0.38
CA PRO A 78 -23.50 1.39 -0.05
C PRO A 78 -23.34 0.46 -1.26
N LYS A 79 -22.31 0.65 -2.09
CA LYS A 79 -21.94 -0.24 -3.20
C LYS A 79 -20.92 -1.32 -2.79
N GLY A 80 -20.35 -1.20 -1.61
CA GLY A 80 -19.40 -2.13 -1.02
C GLY A 80 -20.04 -2.98 0.07
N ASN A 81 -19.41 -3.00 1.26
CA ASN A 81 -19.82 -3.83 2.40
C ASN A 81 -20.71 -3.07 3.42
N GLY A 82 -21.33 -1.96 3.05
CA GLY A 82 -22.27 -1.21 3.87
C GLY A 82 -21.58 -0.21 4.81
N LYS A 83 -21.27 -0.59 6.04
CA LYS A 83 -20.46 0.22 6.96
C LYS A 83 -19.03 -0.31 6.98
N VAL A 84 -18.08 0.59 6.82
CA VAL A 84 -16.64 0.26 6.81
C VAL A 84 -15.93 1.10 7.87
N LYS A 85 -15.06 0.45 8.66
CA LYS A 85 -14.15 1.11 9.59
C LYS A 85 -12.92 1.60 8.87
N GLY A 86 -12.30 2.64 9.42
CA GLY A 86 -11.00 3.10 8.94
C GLY A 86 -10.26 3.90 10.00
N TYR A 87 -8.97 4.01 9.83
CA TYR A 87 -8.07 4.76 10.70
C TYR A 87 -7.85 6.16 10.13
N LEU A 88 -8.25 7.18 10.89
CA LEU A 88 -8.19 8.59 10.53
C LEU A 88 -7.19 9.31 11.41
N VAL A 89 -6.26 10.01 10.80
CA VAL A 89 -5.24 10.79 11.50
C VAL A 89 -5.11 12.17 10.87
N LYS A 90 -5.04 13.19 11.73
CA LYS A 90 -4.79 14.58 11.30
C LYS A 90 -3.75 15.24 12.18
N PRO A 91 -3.00 16.24 11.66
CA PRO A 91 -2.16 17.06 12.50
C PRO A 91 -3.02 17.84 13.52
N LYS A 92 -2.53 17.99 14.77
CA LYS A 92 -3.28 18.75 15.82
C LYS A 92 -3.30 20.26 15.57
N LYS A 93 -2.22 20.80 14.99
CA LYS A 93 -2.09 22.25 14.79
C LYS A 93 -2.42 22.61 13.34
N ILE A 94 -3.70 22.68 13.02
CA ILE A 94 -4.17 23.15 11.72
C ILE A 94 -5.14 24.29 11.90
N VAL A 95 -4.96 25.32 11.05
CA VAL A 95 -5.91 26.42 10.90
C VAL A 95 -6.58 26.27 9.54
N GLY A 96 -7.91 26.13 9.54
CA GLY A 96 -8.70 26.00 8.30
C GLY A 96 -8.81 24.57 7.79
N LYS A 97 -9.13 24.46 6.50
CA LYS A 97 -9.31 23.17 5.80
C LYS A 97 -7.98 22.59 5.33
N ILE A 98 -7.88 21.29 5.36
CA ILE A 98 -6.68 20.53 5.00
C ILE A 98 -6.93 19.59 3.83
N SER A 99 -5.94 19.41 2.98
CA SER A 99 -5.99 18.41 1.91
C SER A 99 -5.81 17.00 2.46
N SER A 100 -6.39 16.03 1.77
CA SER A 100 -6.52 14.68 2.29
C SER A 100 -5.73 13.66 1.47
N VAL A 101 -5.29 12.58 2.12
CA VAL A 101 -4.66 11.44 1.47
C VAL A 101 -5.34 10.15 1.91
N LEU A 102 -5.87 9.40 0.97
CA LEU A 102 -6.33 8.03 1.16
C LEU A 102 -5.12 7.10 1.13
N VAL A 103 -4.92 6.35 2.20
CA VAL A 103 -3.88 5.31 2.30
C VAL A 103 -4.53 3.95 2.10
N VAL A 104 -4.04 3.17 1.14
CA VAL A 104 -4.63 1.87 0.80
C VAL A 104 -3.67 0.74 1.18
N HIS A 105 -4.14 -0.18 2.01
CA HIS A 105 -3.35 -1.27 2.55
C HIS A 105 -2.99 -2.35 1.51
N GLU A 106 -2.05 -3.21 1.87
CA GLU A 106 -1.66 -4.39 1.11
C GLU A 106 -2.77 -5.46 1.13
N ASN A 107 -2.49 -6.69 0.74
CA ASN A 107 -3.44 -7.80 0.68
C ASN A 107 -3.68 -8.50 2.05
N ARG A 108 -3.64 -7.76 3.17
CA ARG A 108 -3.69 -8.32 4.53
C ARG A 108 -4.59 -7.56 5.48
N GLY A 109 -5.28 -6.50 4.99
CA GLY A 109 -6.07 -5.60 5.80
C GLY A 109 -5.25 -4.44 6.39
N LEU A 110 -5.88 -3.67 7.25
CA LEU A 110 -5.32 -2.50 7.93
C LEU A 110 -4.40 -2.95 9.08
N ASN A 111 -3.17 -3.31 8.75
CA ASN A 111 -2.16 -3.78 9.69
C ASN A 111 -1.35 -2.62 10.32
N PRO A 112 -0.54 -2.86 11.37
CA PRO A 112 0.22 -1.82 12.07
C PRO A 112 1.17 -1.01 11.18
N TYR A 113 1.74 -1.60 10.12
CA TYR A 113 2.56 -0.88 9.16
C TYR A 113 1.76 0.20 8.41
N ILE A 114 0.57 -0.15 7.94
CA ILE A 114 -0.30 0.81 7.23
C ILE A 114 -0.79 1.91 8.18
N GLU A 115 -1.13 1.57 9.42
CA GLU A 115 -1.50 2.58 10.41
C GLU A 115 -0.36 3.57 10.68
N ASP A 116 0.89 3.08 10.73
CA ASP A 116 2.06 3.95 10.86
C ASP A 116 2.26 4.83 9.62
N VAL A 117 2.06 4.31 8.40
CA VAL A 117 2.05 5.12 7.17
C VAL A 117 1.01 6.24 7.23
N VAL A 118 -0.20 5.97 7.74
CA VAL A 118 -1.24 7.01 7.94
C VAL A 118 -0.73 8.11 8.88
N ARG A 119 -0.09 7.75 9.99
CA ARG A 119 0.52 8.72 10.92
C ARG A 119 1.65 9.53 10.26
N ARG A 120 2.49 8.88 9.45
CA ARG A 120 3.56 9.58 8.68
C ARG A 120 2.99 10.61 7.71
N ILE A 121 1.90 10.28 6.99
CA ILE A 121 1.18 11.22 6.10
C ILE A 121 0.61 12.39 6.91
N ALA A 122 0.03 12.13 8.07
CA ALA A 122 -0.47 13.20 8.93
C ALA A 122 0.66 14.13 9.40
N LYS A 123 1.81 13.58 9.79
CA LYS A 123 3.01 14.38 10.13
C LYS A 123 3.55 15.19 8.95
N ALA A 124 3.33 14.75 7.72
CA ALA A 124 3.68 15.50 6.53
C ALA A 124 2.71 16.67 6.22
N GLY A 125 1.61 16.81 7.00
CA GLY A 125 0.70 17.95 6.95
C GLY A 125 -0.62 17.68 6.23
N PHE A 126 -1.06 16.42 6.10
CA PHE A 126 -2.31 16.05 5.43
C PHE A 126 -3.30 15.39 6.39
N LEU A 127 -4.59 15.45 6.08
CA LEU A 127 -5.58 14.56 6.68
C LEU A 127 -5.39 13.18 6.04
N ALA A 128 -5.01 12.19 6.82
CA ALA A 128 -4.74 10.84 6.34
C ALA A 128 -5.83 9.86 6.78
N PHE A 129 -6.26 8.99 5.88
CA PHE A 129 -7.30 8.01 6.17
C PHE A 129 -7.00 6.68 5.48
N ALA A 130 -7.07 5.59 6.22
CA ALA A 130 -6.98 4.24 5.69
C ALA A 130 -8.24 3.44 6.02
N PRO A 131 -9.05 3.05 5.02
CA PRO A 131 -10.11 2.07 5.19
C PRO A 131 -9.56 0.72 5.64
N ASP A 132 -10.29 0.01 6.50
CA ASP A 132 -10.04 -1.39 6.78
C ASP A 132 -10.91 -2.25 5.86
N GLY A 133 -10.34 -2.73 4.76
CA GLY A 133 -11.00 -3.59 3.79
C GLY A 133 -11.48 -4.92 4.35
N LEU A 134 -11.04 -5.28 5.56
CA LEU A 134 -11.49 -6.47 6.27
C LEU A 134 -12.65 -6.21 7.24
N THR A 135 -13.21 -5.01 7.29
CA THR A 135 -14.30 -4.66 8.22
C THR A 135 -15.45 -5.68 8.17
N SER A 136 -15.85 -6.14 6.98
CA SER A 136 -16.91 -7.14 6.81
C SER A 136 -16.58 -8.55 7.36
N LYS A 137 -15.31 -8.77 7.70
CA LYS A 137 -14.75 -9.98 8.29
C LYS A 137 -14.29 -9.78 9.74
N GLY A 138 -14.64 -8.66 10.37
CA GLY A 138 -14.27 -8.30 11.73
C GLY A 138 -13.03 -7.43 11.86
N GLY A 139 -12.42 -7.02 10.75
CA GLY A 139 -11.21 -6.20 10.69
C GLY A 139 -9.93 -7.03 10.63
N TYR A 140 -8.78 -6.32 10.72
CA TYR A 140 -7.47 -6.97 10.72
C TYR A 140 -7.33 -7.89 11.94
N PRO A 141 -7.02 -9.19 11.74
CA PRO A 141 -7.07 -10.20 12.81
C PRO A 141 -5.82 -10.24 13.71
N GLY A 142 -4.88 -9.29 13.57
CA GLY A 142 -3.61 -9.29 14.31
C GLY A 142 -2.57 -10.29 13.77
N ASN A 143 -2.87 -10.94 12.64
CA ASN A 143 -2.00 -11.91 11.98
C ASN A 143 -2.14 -11.80 10.46
N ASP A 144 -1.03 -11.62 9.75
CA ASP A 144 -1.01 -11.37 8.31
C ASP A 144 -1.42 -12.56 7.44
N GLU A 145 -1.11 -13.78 7.87
CA GLU A 145 -1.53 -14.97 7.15
C GLU A 145 -3.05 -15.08 7.18
N LYS A 146 -3.64 -14.89 8.37
CA LYS A 146 -5.10 -14.86 8.51
C LYS A 146 -5.73 -13.66 7.82
N GLY A 147 -5.08 -12.48 7.85
CA GLY A 147 -5.54 -11.30 7.12
C GLY A 147 -5.60 -11.54 5.61
N LYS A 148 -4.59 -12.19 5.03
CA LYS A 148 -4.57 -12.59 3.62
C LYS A 148 -5.71 -13.57 3.28
N GLU A 149 -5.93 -14.56 4.14
CA GLU A 149 -7.03 -15.52 3.99
C GLU A 149 -8.38 -14.82 3.99
N LEU A 150 -8.65 -13.99 5.02
CA LEU A 150 -9.90 -13.23 5.12
C LEU A 150 -10.10 -12.29 3.93
N GLN A 151 -9.05 -11.62 3.44
CA GLN A 151 -9.18 -10.74 2.27
C GLN A 151 -9.53 -11.52 1.00
N SER A 152 -9.04 -12.75 0.85
CA SER A 152 -9.40 -13.61 -0.29
C SER A 152 -10.87 -14.05 -0.30
N GLU A 153 -11.53 -14.00 0.86
CA GLU A 153 -12.96 -14.32 1.02
C GLU A 153 -13.88 -13.10 0.84
N VAL A 154 -13.34 -11.88 0.81
CA VAL A 154 -14.14 -10.67 0.55
C VAL A 154 -14.43 -10.57 -0.94
N ASP A 155 -15.67 -10.25 -1.30
CA ASP A 155 -16.02 -9.95 -2.70
C ASP A 155 -15.11 -8.83 -3.23
N PRO A 156 -14.33 -9.06 -4.29
CA PRO A 156 -13.34 -8.10 -4.77
C PRO A 156 -13.98 -6.81 -5.32
N ILE A 157 -15.20 -6.87 -5.82
CA ILE A 157 -15.93 -5.69 -6.31
C ILE A 157 -16.38 -4.85 -5.12
N LYS A 158 -16.93 -5.47 -4.08
CA LYS A 158 -17.34 -4.77 -2.85
C LYS A 158 -16.13 -4.17 -2.14
N LEU A 159 -15.02 -4.92 -2.04
CA LEU A 159 -13.78 -4.43 -1.46
C LEU A 159 -13.25 -3.19 -2.20
N MET A 160 -13.26 -3.20 -3.53
CA MET A 160 -12.88 -2.04 -4.34
C MET A 160 -13.81 -0.85 -4.08
N ASN A 161 -15.12 -1.08 -3.99
CA ASN A 161 -16.10 -0.04 -3.69
C ASN A 161 -15.94 0.52 -2.26
N ASP A 162 -15.44 -0.25 -1.30
CA ASP A 162 -15.12 0.27 0.03
C ASP A 162 -14.02 1.33 -0.03
N PHE A 163 -12.96 1.12 -0.81
CA PHE A 163 -11.91 2.14 -1.01
C PHE A 163 -12.43 3.34 -1.80
N PHE A 164 -13.27 3.12 -2.80
CA PHE A 164 -13.92 4.20 -3.55
C PHE A 164 -14.80 5.07 -2.66
N ALA A 165 -15.59 4.45 -1.78
CA ALA A 165 -16.37 5.16 -0.78
C ALA A 165 -15.49 5.89 0.24
N GLY A 166 -14.32 5.36 0.59
CA GLY A 166 -13.31 6.03 1.42
C GLY A 166 -12.76 7.31 0.78
N PHE A 167 -12.55 7.31 -0.53
CA PHE A 167 -12.20 8.51 -1.29
C PHE A 167 -13.32 9.56 -1.22
N GLU A 168 -14.58 9.18 -1.46
CA GLU A 168 -15.73 10.08 -1.38
C GLU A 168 -15.94 10.60 0.05
N TYR A 169 -15.72 9.76 1.06
CA TYR A 169 -15.77 10.18 2.47
C TYR A 169 -14.77 11.31 2.74
N LEU A 170 -13.52 11.18 2.30
CA LEU A 170 -12.51 12.24 2.46
C LEU A 170 -12.89 13.51 1.70
N ARG A 171 -13.39 13.37 0.47
CA ARG A 171 -13.75 14.49 -0.39
C ARG A 171 -14.90 15.33 0.15
N SER A 172 -15.85 14.68 0.82
CA SER A 172 -17.07 15.32 1.34
C SER A 172 -16.91 15.91 2.76
N ARG A 173 -15.76 15.75 3.42
CA ARG A 173 -15.55 16.22 4.78
C ARG A 173 -15.54 17.75 4.88
N ASN A 174 -16.18 18.28 5.94
CA ASN A 174 -16.23 19.72 6.18
C ASN A 174 -14.89 20.32 6.63
N ASP A 175 -13.99 19.52 7.23
CA ASP A 175 -12.66 19.91 7.67
C ASP A 175 -11.58 19.71 6.58
N ALA A 176 -11.98 19.24 5.38
CA ALA A 176 -11.10 19.03 4.25
C ALA A 176 -11.35 20.04 3.12
N THR A 177 -10.32 20.27 2.28
CA THR A 177 -10.39 21.16 1.10
C THR A 177 -11.19 20.54 -0.07
N GLY A 178 -11.45 19.24 -0.02
CA GLY A 178 -11.98 18.45 -1.13
C GLY A 178 -10.89 17.94 -2.10
N LYS A 179 -9.65 18.43 -2.01
CA LYS A 179 -8.51 17.85 -2.73
C LYS A 179 -8.07 16.56 -2.03
N VAL A 180 -8.11 15.44 -2.76
CA VAL A 180 -7.77 14.12 -2.24
C VAL A 180 -6.73 13.47 -3.14
N GLY A 181 -5.60 13.07 -2.54
CA GLY A 181 -4.63 12.16 -3.15
C GLY A 181 -4.82 10.74 -2.63
N CYS A 182 -4.20 9.77 -3.28
CA CYS A 182 -4.10 8.41 -2.75
C CYS A 182 -2.67 7.87 -2.82
N VAL A 183 -2.29 7.08 -1.83
CA VAL A 183 -1.09 6.25 -1.80
C VAL A 183 -1.48 4.84 -1.42
N GLY A 184 -0.92 3.86 -2.08
CA GLY A 184 -1.23 2.46 -1.79
C GLY A 184 -0.07 1.54 -2.13
N PHE A 185 0.00 0.44 -1.40
CA PHE A 185 1.11 -0.51 -1.43
C PHE A 185 0.62 -1.86 -1.92
N CYS A 186 1.34 -2.50 -2.84
CA CYS A 186 0.99 -3.82 -3.36
C CYS A 186 -0.44 -3.83 -3.97
N TYR A 187 -1.37 -4.55 -3.37
CA TYR A 187 -2.80 -4.51 -3.71
C TYR A 187 -3.32 -3.07 -3.73
N GLY A 188 -2.99 -2.29 -2.69
CA GLY A 188 -3.37 -0.89 -2.59
C GLY A 188 -2.81 0.00 -3.69
N GLY A 189 -1.64 -0.31 -4.24
CA GLY A 189 -1.11 0.37 -5.42
C GLY A 189 -1.99 0.12 -6.66
N GLY A 190 -2.53 -1.09 -6.80
CA GLY A 190 -3.54 -1.40 -7.82
C GLY A 190 -4.84 -0.63 -7.61
N VAL A 191 -5.29 -0.47 -6.36
CA VAL A 191 -6.46 0.36 -6.02
C VAL A 191 -6.23 1.82 -6.36
N CYS A 192 -5.03 2.38 -6.13
CA CYS A 192 -4.68 3.75 -6.53
C CYS A 192 -4.78 3.95 -8.05
N ASN A 193 -4.33 2.97 -8.85
CA ASN A 193 -4.51 3.01 -10.30
C ASN A 193 -5.99 2.93 -10.69
N ALA A 194 -6.79 2.11 -10.01
CA ALA A 194 -8.23 1.99 -10.25
C ALA A 194 -8.98 3.30 -9.87
N LEU A 195 -8.61 3.94 -8.76
CA LEU A 195 -9.13 5.26 -8.37
C LEU A 195 -8.83 6.32 -9.43
N ALA A 196 -7.61 6.36 -9.96
CA ALA A 196 -7.22 7.30 -11.01
C ALA A 196 -8.03 7.12 -12.31
N VAL A 197 -8.46 5.88 -12.61
CA VAL A 197 -9.34 5.57 -13.73
C VAL A 197 -10.79 5.98 -13.44
N ALA A 198 -11.27 5.72 -12.22
CA ALA A 198 -12.68 5.88 -11.87
C ALA A 198 -13.05 7.34 -11.53
N TYR A 199 -12.11 8.11 -10.98
CA TYR A 199 -12.36 9.44 -10.44
C TYR A 199 -11.49 10.51 -11.11
N PRO A 200 -12.05 11.25 -12.10
CA PRO A 200 -11.36 12.39 -12.70
C PRO A 200 -10.99 13.51 -11.71
N GLU A 201 -11.64 13.54 -10.55
CA GLU A 201 -11.45 14.50 -9.48
C GLU A 201 -10.30 14.12 -8.54
N LEU A 202 -9.74 12.92 -8.65
CA LEU A 202 -8.57 12.52 -7.87
C LEU A 202 -7.41 13.48 -8.16
N SER A 203 -6.88 14.10 -7.12
CA SER A 203 -5.89 15.17 -7.27
C SER A 203 -4.46 14.65 -7.44
N ALA A 204 -4.15 13.44 -6.96
CA ALA A 204 -2.85 12.80 -7.11
C ALA A 204 -2.95 11.30 -6.82
N SER A 205 -2.18 10.46 -7.53
CA SER A 205 -2.13 9.02 -7.27
C SER A 205 -0.69 8.51 -7.18
N VAL A 206 -0.38 7.79 -6.10
CA VAL A 206 0.96 7.28 -5.79
C VAL A 206 0.92 5.77 -5.54
N PRO A 207 0.90 4.95 -6.59
CA PRO A 207 1.02 3.49 -6.47
C PRO A 207 2.45 3.05 -6.17
N PHE A 208 2.63 2.28 -5.09
CA PHE A 208 3.86 1.52 -4.82
C PHE A 208 3.67 0.07 -5.25
N TYR A 209 4.54 -0.40 -6.16
CA TYR A 209 4.59 -1.78 -6.66
C TYR A 209 3.21 -2.42 -6.85
N GLY A 210 2.28 -1.66 -7.44
CA GLY A 210 0.89 -2.06 -7.65
C GLY A 210 0.59 -2.47 -9.08
N LYS A 211 -0.46 -3.29 -9.24
CA LYS A 211 -0.96 -3.67 -10.56
C LYS A 211 -1.39 -2.44 -11.35
N GLN A 212 -0.99 -2.38 -12.61
CA GLN A 212 -1.32 -1.29 -13.53
C GLN A 212 -2.82 -1.30 -13.91
N ALA A 213 -3.31 -0.12 -14.33
CA ALA A 213 -4.62 -0.03 -14.96
C ALA A 213 -4.62 -0.73 -16.33
N ALA A 214 -5.77 -1.24 -16.74
CA ALA A 214 -5.90 -1.83 -18.07
C ALA A 214 -5.67 -0.78 -19.16
N GLU A 215 -4.98 -1.13 -20.25
CA GLU A 215 -4.62 -0.23 -21.35
C GLU A 215 -5.83 0.58 -21.86
N LYS A 216 -6.97 -0.10 -22.08
CA LYS A 216 -8.23 0.52 -22.55
C LYS A 216 -8.79 1.60 -21.62
N ASP A 217 -8.43 1.60 -20.36
CA ASP A 217 -8.94 2.53 -19.35
C ASP A 217 -7.99 3.71 -19.08
N VAL A 218 -6.75 3.66 -19.56
CA VAL A 218 -5.73 4.71 -19.34
C VAL A 218 -6.19 6.07 -19.86
N SER A 219 -6.97 6.12 -20.94
CA SER A 219 -7.53 7.36 -21.48
C SER A 219 -8.36 8.15 -20.47
N LYS A 220 -8.99 7.48 -19.50
CA LYS A 220 -9.86 8.08 -18.46
C LYS A 220 -9.06 8.79 -17.35
N ILE A 221 -7.79 8.44 -17.14
CA ILE A 221 -6.95 9.00 -16.07
C ILE A 221 -6.74 10.49 -16.30
N LYS A 222 -7.06 11.32 -15.30
CA LYS A 222 -6.76 12.75 -15.26
C LYS A 222 -5.79 13.12 -14.16
N ALA A 223 -5.76 12.37 -13.06
CA ALA A 223 -4.83 12.57 -11.96
C ALA A 223 -3.37 12.46 -12.43
N PRO A 224 -2.47 13.32 -11.94
CA PRO A 224 -1.04 13.07 -12.03
C PRO A 224 -0.68 11.79 -11.28
N LEU A 225 0.25 11.01 -11.84
CA LEU A 225 0.69 9.73 -11.29
C LEU A 225 2.16 9.79 -10.88
N LEU A 226 2.49 9.27 -9.71
CA LEU A 226 3.84 8.99 -9.27
C LEU A 226 3.97 7.49 -8.99
N LEU A 227 4.65 6.77 -9.87
CA LEU A 227 4.70 5.31 -9.88
C LEU A 227 6.04 4.83 -9.30
N HIS A 228 5.99 4.00 -8.26
CA HIS A 228 7.17 3.42 -7.63
C HIS A 228 7.23 1.92 -7.88
N TYR A 229 8.22 1.46 -8.64
CA TYR A 229 8.46 0.06 -8.96
C TYR A 229 9.78 -0.43 -8.37
N ALA A 230 9.87 -1.71 -8.08
CA ALA A 230 11.07 -2.41 -7.66
C ALA A 230 11.66 -3.19 -8.85
N GLU A 231 12.96 -3.06 -9.13
CA GLU A 231 13.59 -3.72 -10.29
C GLU A 231 13.39 -5.24 -10.25
N LEU A 232 13.49 -5.85 -9.07
CA LEU A 232 13.41 -7.29 -8.91
C LEU A 232 11.97 -7.84 -8.83
N ASP A 233 10.95 -6.98 -8.91
CA ASP A 233 9.53 -7.38 -8.93
C ASP A 233 9.08 -7.75 -10.35
N LYS A 234 9.48 -8.91 -10.84
CA LYS A 234 9.16 -9.38 -12.18
C LYS A 234 7.66 -9.40 -12.46
N ARG A 235 6.87 -9.83 -11.48
CA ARG A 235 5.42 -10.00 -11.56
C ARG A 235 4.68 -8.69 -11.86
N ILE A 236 5.07 -7.61 -11.22
CA ILE A 236 4.47 -6.28 -11.44
C ILE A 236 5.08 -5.62 -12.67
N ASN A 237 6.38 -5.75 -12.87
CA ASN A 237 7.09 -5.08 -13.96
C ASN A 237 6.71 -5.63 -15.34
N GLU A 238 6.19 -6.85 -15.43
CA GLU A 238 5.68 -7.44 -16.69
C GLU A 238 4.62 -6.55 -17.37
N GLY A 239 3.74 -5.90 -16.58
CA GLY A 239 2.70 -5.01 -17.11
C GLY A 239 3.18 -3.59 -17.42
N TRP A 240 4.39 -3.20 -16.97
CA TRP A 240 4.85 -1.81 -17.07
C TRP A 240 5.02 -1.31 -18.51
N PRO A 241 5.66 -2.05 -19.45
CA PRO A 241 5.86 -1.55 -20.82
C PRO A 241 4.53 -1.19 -21.52
N THR A 242 3.51 -2.03 -21.38
CA THR A 242 2.17 -1.78 -21.94
C THR A 242 1.50 -0.57 -21.30
N TYR A 243 1.61 -0.45 -19.97
CA TYR A 243 1.02 0.67 -19.25
C TYR A 243 1.72 2.00 -19.59
N GLU A 244 3.06 2.01 -19.66
CA GLU A 244 3.82 3.19 -20.05
C GLU A 244 3.50 3.64 -21.48
N ALA A 245 3.42 2.71 -22.41
CA ALA A 245 3.03 3.00 -23.80
C ALA A 245 1.64 3.66 -23.86
N ALA A 246 0.68 3.15 -23.09
CA ALA A 246 -0.67 3.73 -23.00
C ALA A 246 -0.66 5.12 -22.37
N LEU A 247 0.10 5.34 -21.29
CA LEU A 247 0.25 6.65 -20.65
C LEU A 247 0.82 7.69 -21.63
N LYS A 248 1.87 7.32 -22.38
CA LYS A 248 2.47 8.15 -23.43
C LYS A 248 1.48 8.45 -24.56
N LYS A 249 0.81 7.42 -25.09
CA LYS A 249 -0.21 7.54 -26.16
C LYS A 249 -1.31 8.54 -25.79
N HIS A 250 -1.77 8.50 -24.54
CA HIS A 250 -2.84 9.37 -24.05
C HIS A 250 -2.31 10.64 -23.36
N LYS A 251 -1.00 10.96 -23.48
CA LYS A 251 -0.36 12.16 -22.96
C LYS A 251 -0.68 12.41 -21.48
N LYS A 252 -0.61 11.34 -20.67
CA LYS A 252 -0.89 11.43 -19.22
C LYS A 252 0.26 12.06 -18.47
N ASN A 253 -0.07 12.79 -17.39
CA ASN A 253 0.94 13.35 -16.49
C ASN A 253 1.40 12.26 -15.53
N TYR A 254 2.60 11.73 -15.72
CA TYR A 254 3.17 10.70 -14.85
C TYR A 254 4.68 10.84 -14.70
N THR A 255 5.16 10.36 -13.56
CA THR A 255 6.57 10.10 -13.29
C THR A 255 6.68 8.68 -12.75
N ALA A 256 7.59 7.89 -13.30
CA ALA A 256 7.83 6.51 -12.85
C ALA A 256 9.29 6.33 -12.43
N TYR A 257 9.49 5.63 -11.31
CA TYR A 257 10.80 5.25 -10.81
C TYR A 257 10.85 3.74 -10.66
N ILE A 258 11.84 3.12 -11.30
CA ILE A 258 12.20 1.71 -11.10
C ILE A 258 13.45 1.70 -10.24
N TYR A 259 13.32 1.31 -8.98
CA TYR A 259 14.43 1.32 -8.02
C TYR A 259 15.30 0.08 -8.18
N PRO A 260 16.62 0.26 -8.36
CA PRO A 260 17.53 -0.85 -8.63
C PRO A 260 17.72 -1.74 -7.41
N LYS A 261 17.88 -3.05 -7.65
CA LYS A 261 18.28 -4.06 -6.66
C LYS A 261 17.36 -4.17 -5.42
N VAL A 262 16.11 -3.76 -5.54
CA VAL A 262 15.10 -3.92 -4.48
C VAL A 262 13.95 -4.81 -4.94
N ASN A 263 13.33 -5.47 -3.98
CA ASN A 263 12.24 -6.41 -4.17
C ASN A 263 10.86 -5.74 -3.99
N HIS A 264 9.81 -6.44 -4.41
CA HIS A 264 8.44 -6.11 -4.03
C HIS A 264 8.33 -5.90 -2.51
N GLY A 265 7.66 -4.82 -2.08
CA GLY A 265 7.54 -4.51 -0.65
C GLY A 265 8.74 -3.78 -0.04
N PHE A 266 9.65 -3.21 -0.84
CA PHE A 266 10.86 -2.53 -0.35
C PHE A 266 10.59 -1.36 0.61
N HIS A 267 9.37 -0.81 0.62
CA HIS A 267 8.98 0.27 1.52
C HIS A 267 8.48 -0.25 2.88
N ASN A 268 8.10 -1.51 2.97
CA ASN A 268 7.52 -2.09 4.19
C ASN A 268 8.61 -2.46 5.20
N ASP A 269 8.79 -1.59 6.20
CA ASP A 269 9.82 -1.72 7.24
C ASP A 269 9.56 -2.83 8.27
N SER A 270 8.45 -3.54 8.19
CA SER A 270 8.20 -4.74 8.99
C SER A 270 8.86 -6.01 8.43
N THR A 271 9.33 -6.01 7.17
CA THR A 271 9.84 -7.20 6.48
C THR A 271 11.33 -7.11 6.17
N PRO A 272 12.05 -8.24 5.96
CA PRO A 272 13.45 -8.22 5.51
C PRO A 272 13.65 -7.62 4.12
N ARG A 273 12.58 -7.52 3.30
CA ARG A 273 12.66 -6.89 1.97
C ARG A 273 12.74 -5.36 2.00
N TYR A 274 12.62 -4.78 3.18
CA TYR A 274 12.80 -3.35 3.38
C TYR A 274 14.21 -2.89 2.97
N ASP A 275 14.27 -1.85 2.15
CA ASP A 275 15.50 -1.14 1.85
C ASP A 275 15.36 0.32 2.30
N GLU A 276 16.00 0.65 3.40
CA GLU A 276 15.84 1.94 4.09
C GLU A 276 16.14 3.11 3.17
N LYS A 277 17.24 3.06 2.42
CA LYS A 277 17.65 4.14 1.51
C LYS A 277 16.64 4.38 0.41
N THR A 278 16.17 3.31 -0.20
CA THR A 278 15.19 3.38 -1.30
C THR A 278 13.81 3.77 -0.78
N ALA A 279 13.40 3.21 0.36
CA ALA A 279 12.12 3.55 1.00
C ALA A 279 12.06 5.03 1.37
N LYS A 280 13.14 5.57 1.99
CA LYS A 280 13.23 7.00 2.30
C LYS A 280 13.15 7.86 1.06
N LEU A 281 13.90 7.54 0.01
CA LEU A 281 13.88 8.29 -1.24
C LEU A 281 12.49 8.28 -1.89
N ALA A 282 11.82 7.12 -1.93
CA ALA A 282 10.48 7.00 -2.48
C ALA A 282 9.45 7.77 -1.63
N TRP A 283 9.61 7.76 -0.31
CA TRP A 283 8.78 8.52 0.61
C TRP A 283 8.93 10.03 0.44
N ASP A 284 10.16 10.54 0.38
CA ASP A 284 10.42 11.96 0.18
C ASP A 284 9.78 12.45 -1.14
N ARG A 285 9.93 11.69 -2.23
CA ARG A 285 9.28 11.96 -3.52
C ARG A 285 7.74 11.96 -3.40
N THR A 286 7.19 11.03 -2.64
CA THR A 286 5.73 10.94 -2.40
C THR A 286 5.21 12.18 -1.68
N VAL A 287 5.87 12.60 -0.61
CA VAL A 287 5.48 13.79 0.16
C VAL A 287 5.59 15.06 -0.67
N GLU A 288 6.69 15.23 -1.43
CA GLU A 288 6.87 16.36 -2.35
C GLU A 288 5.77 16.38 -3.43
N PHE A 289 5.44 15.23 -3.98
CA PHE A 289 4.39 15.10 -4.98
C PHE A 289 3.02 15.50 -4.41
N PHE A 290 2.66 15.04 -3.22
CA PHE A 290 1.43 15.48 -2.57
C PHE A 290 1.44 16.97 -2.25
N LYS A 291 2.53 17.54 -1.74
CA LYS A 291 2.65 19.00 -1.54
C LYS A 291 2.43 19.78 -2.83
N LYS A 292 2.93 19.29 -3.96
CA LYS A 292 2.76 19.94 -5.27
C LYS A 292 1.32 19.94 -5.76
N TYR A 293 0.60 18.82 -5.60
CA TYR A 293 -0.70 18.66 -6.26
C TYR A 293 -1.91 18.83 -5.32
N LEU A 294 -1.69 18.78 -4.01
CA LEU A 294 -2.75 18.94 -3.01
C LEU A 294 -2.75 20.31 -2.31
N SER A 295 -1.75 21.16 -2.57
CA SER A 295 -1.71 22.53 -2.03
C SER A 295 -2.85 23.37 -2.54
#